data_e478b86b88096ffd94729b04da58be97
#
_entry.id   e478b86b88096ffd94729b04da58be97
#
_cell.length_a   1.000
_cell.length_b   1.000
_cell.length_c   1.000
_cell.angle_alpha   90.00
_cell.angle_beta   90.00
_cell.angle_gamma   90.00
#
_symmetry.space_group_name_H-M   'P 1'
#
loop_
_entity.id
_entity.type
_entity.pdbx_description
1 polymer ?
#
loop_
_entity_poly.entity_id
_entity_poly.type
_entity_poly.pdbx_seq_one_letter_code
_entity_poly.pdbx_strand_id
1 'polypeptide(L)'
;VVTSADADHLDIYGTHEALKEAFAQFVRQIRPGGALVLKAGVDVALRNDAVTVYRYAYDTPCDFYARDVQLIEGGHYRYDLVTPSGVIADCTLGIPGWVNVENAVAAVAAMWGAARAEGGTLDTERLRRALAAFEGVKRRFEFYVNTPRQVYMDDYAHHPRELAAALTSVRRMFPGRRVTAVFQPHLYTRTRDLYVEFAEALSHADEVVL
;
A
#
# COMPACT_ATOMS: atom_id res chain seq x y z
N VAL A 1 7.10 7.21 7.94
CA VAL A 1 5.83 6.68 7.39
C VAL A 1 5.51 5.37 8.08
N VAL A 2 4.25 5.18 8.50
CA VAL A 2 3.75 3.91 9.03
C VAL A 2 2.54 3.49 8.20
N THR A 3 2.67 2.37 7.50
CA THR A 3 1.69 1.87 6.53
C THR A 3 0.80 0.77 7.12
N SER A 4 1.30 0.04 8.11
CA SER A 4 0.59 -1.01 8.84
C SER A 4 1.26 -1.24 10.19
N ALA A 5 0.49 -1.76 11.14
CA ALA A 5 0.96 -2.33 12.40
C ALA A 5 0.23 -3.66 12.67
N ASP A 6 -0.03 -4.41 11.61
CA ASP A 6 -0.69 -5.72 11.67
C ASP A 6 0.22 -6.74 12.37
N ALA A 7 -0.39 -7.78 12.93
CA ALA A 7 0.34 -8.84 13.60
C ALA A 7 1.21 -9.63 12.60
N ASP A 8 2.48 -9.31 12.56
CA ASP A 8 3.51 -10.01 11.79
C ASP A 8 4.80 -10.12 12.60
N HIS A 9 5.68 -11.02 12.22
CA HIS A 9 6.94 -11.27 12.94
C HIS A 9 6.77 -11.56 14.43
N LEU A 10 5.70 -12.31 14.80
CA LEU A 10 5.42 -12.65 16.19
C LEU A 10 6.47 -13.61 16.79
N ASP A 11 7.25 -14.26 15.94
CA ASP A 11 8.46 -15.01 16.33
C ASP A 11 9.55 -14.10 16.93
N ILE A 12 9.56 -12.81 16.56
CA ILE A 12 10.50 -11.79 17.07
C ILE A 12 9.88 -10.99 18.22
N TYR A 13 8.66 -10.52 18.03
CA TYR A 13 7.98 -9.62 18.98
C TYR A 13 7.18 -10.36 20.07
N GLY A 14 6.87 -11.64 19.87
CA GLY A 14 6.10 -12.46 20.80
C GLY A 14 4.60 -12.19 20.75
N THR A 15 4.16 -10.94 20.83
CA THR A 15 2.74 -10.55 20.78
C THR A 15 2.50 -9.35 19.88
N HIS A 16 1.24 -9.18 19.45
CA HIS A 16 0.84 -8.02 18.66
C HIS A 16 0.98 -6.70 19.45
N GLU A 17 0.74 -6.74 20.75
CA GLU A 17 0.91 -5.59 21.66
C GLU A 17 2.38 -5.17 21.72
N ALA A 18 3.31 -6.12 21.80
CA ALA A 18 4.74 -5.84 21.80
C ALA A 18 5.19 -5.22 20.44
N LEU A 19 4.64 -5.69 19.34
CA LEU A 19 4.86 -5.08 18.01
C LEU A 19 4.35 -3.63 17.97
N LYS A 20 3.12 -3.37 18.45
CA LYS A 20 2.57 -2.01 18.54
C LYS A 20 3.41 -1.09 19.41
N GLU A 21 3.92 -1.59 20.55
CA GLU A 21 4.83 -0.81 21.40
C GLU A 21 6.15 -0.50 20.68
N ALA A 22 6.69 -1.43 19.88
CA ALA A 22 7.87 -1.18 19.06
C ALA A 22 7.61 -0.05 18.03
N PHE A 23 6.45 -0.03 17.40
CA PHE A 23 6.04 1.08 16.53
C PHE A 23 5.88 2.40 17.30
N ALA A 24 5.33 2.38 18.52
CA ALA A 24 5.25 3.56 19.37
C ALA A 24 6.64 4.08 19.75
N GLN A 25 7.61 3.18 19.99
CA GLN A 25 9.02 3.55 20.22
C GLN A 25 9.66 4.14 18.97
N PHE A 26 9.38 3.58 17.79
CA PHE A 26 9.85 4.12 16.52
C PHE A 26 9.32 5.56 16.29
N VAL A 27 8.05 5.81 16.55
CA VAL A 27 7.44 7.15 16.44
C VAL A 27 8.09 8.14 17.41
N ARG A 28 8.44 7.71 18.62
CA ARG A 28 9.14 8.57 19.60
C ARG A 28 10.50 9.06 19.13
N GLN A 29 11.14 8.37 18.21
CA GLN A 29 12.45 8.77 17.65
C GLN A 29 12.36 9.91 16.63
N ILE A 30 11.16 10.29 16.21
CA ILE A 30 10.97 11.43 15.31
C ILE A 30 11.37 12.71 16.08
N ARG A 31 12.25 13.50 15.48
CA ARG A 31 12.74 14.75 16.10
C ARG A 31 11.61 15.75 16.26
N PRO A 32 11.69 16.66 17.27
CA PRO A 32 10.76 17.78 17.41
C PRO A 32 10.65 18.57 16.09
N GLY A 33 9.43 18.92 15.70
CA GLY A 33 9.13 19.57 14.42
C GLY A 33 9.11 18.62 13.21
N GLY A 34 9.39 17.33 13.41
CA GLY A 34 9.24 16.31 12.37
C GLY A 34 7.81 15.95 12.11
N ALA A 35 7.57 15.11 11.10
CA ALA A 35 6.25 14.65 10.70
C ALA A 35 6.16 13.13 10.67
N LEU A 36 5.01 12.60 11.08
CA LEU A 36 4.60 11.22 10.90
C LEU A 36 3.52 11.15 9.82
N VAL A 37 3.75 10.39 8.77
CA VAL A 37 2.71 9.99 7.82
C VAL A 37 2.18 8.63 8.26
N LEU A 38 0.91 8.57 8.63
CA LEU A 38 0.27 7.39 9.22
C LEU A 38 -0.95 6.98 8.41
N LYS A 39 -1.03 5.72 8.02
CA LYS A 39 -2.23 5.20 7.36
C LYS A 39 -3.46 5.35 8.26
N ALA A 40 -4.58 5.82 7.71
CA ALA A 40 -5.85 5.91 8.42
C ALA A 40 -6.29 4.52 8.91
N GLY A 41 -6.77 4.45 10.15
CA GLY A 41 -7.17 3.20 10.79
C GLY A 41 -6.02 2.38 11.41
N VAL A 42 -4.76 2.75 11.21
CA VAL A 42 -3.65 2.10 11.91
C VAL A 42 -3.59 2.59 13.36
N ASP A 43 -3.67 1.64 14.28
CA ASP A 43 -3.64 1.87 15.73
C ASP A 43 -2.20 1.75 16.26
N VAL A 44 -1.55 2.89 16.40
CA VAL A 44 -0.23 3.02 17.03
C VAL A 44 -0.28 4.16 18.05
N ALA A 45 0.22 3.93 19.26
CA ALA A 45 0.24 4.94 20.30
C ALA A 45 1.17 6.11 19.91
N LEU A 46 0.57 7.28 19.69
CA LEU A 46 1.27 8.52 19.35
C LEU A 46 1.75 9.18 20.64
N ARG A 47 2.95 8.79 21.11
CA ARG A 47 3.55 9.32 22.36
C ARG A 47 4.62 10.37 22.07
N ASN A 48 4.33 11.29 21.16
CA ASN A 48 5.25 12.37 20.78
C ASN A 48 4.46 13.61 20.34
N ASP A 49 4.17 14.49 21.29
CA ASP A 49 3.36 15.70 21.08
C ASP A 49 4.11 16.78 20.25
N ALA A 50 5.41 16.62 20.05
CA ALA A 50 6.24 17.53 19.25
C ALA A 50 6.26 17.19 17.75
N VAL A 51 5.49 16.19 17.32
CA VAL A 51 5.45 15.68 15.94
C VAL A 51 4.09 15.95 15.32
N THR A 52 4.08 16.50 14.12
CA THR A 52 2.85 16.63 13.34
C THR A 52 2.48 15.30 12.71
N VAL A 53 1.24 14.86 12.91
CA VAL A 53 0.72 13.61 12.33
C VAL A 53 -0.14 13.94 11.13
N TYR A 54 0.21 13.41 9.97
CA TYR A 54 -0.60 13.44 8.76
C TYR A 54 -1.15 12.05 8.47
N ARG A 55 -2.45 11.96 8.23
CA ARG A 55 -3.10 10.71 7.87
C ARG A 55 -3.23 10.58 6.36
N TYR A 56 -3.09 9.34 5.87
CA TYR A 56 -3.34 9.04 4.48
C TYR A 56 -4.24 7.82 4.32
N ALA A 57 -4.94 7.75 3.20
CA ALA A 57 -5.83 6.65 2.84
C ALA A 57 -5.92 6.47 1.33
N TYR A 58 -6.47 5.34 0.89
CA TYR A 58 -6.79 5.10 -0.52
C TYR A 58 -7.85 6.09 -1.03
N ASP A 59 -9.05 6.07 -0.44
CA ASP A 59 -10.23 6.82 -0.91
C ASP A 59 -11.08 7.42 0.23
N THR A 60 -10.58 7.35 1.44
CA THR A 60 -11.27 7.87 2.63
C THR A 60 -10.74 9.27 2.97
N PRO A 61 -11.60 10.29 3.10
CA PRO A 61 -11.20 11.66 3.40
C PRO A 61 -10.33 11.77 4.65
N CYS A 62 -9.14 12.32 4.48
CA CYS A 62 -8.17 12.65 5.54
C CYS A 62 -7.18 13.70 4.99
N ASP A 63 -5.97 13.82 5.54
CA ASP A 63 -4.99 14.81 5.06
C ASP A 63 -4.50 14.53 3.64
N PHE A 64 -4.27 13.24 3.32
CA PHE A 64 -3.87 12.79 1.97
C PHE A 64 -4.72 11.61 1.55
N TYR A 65 -5.42 11.71 0.43
CA TYR A 65 -6.18 10.59 -0.12
C TYR A 65 -6.42 10.77 -1.62
N ALA A 66 -6.74 9.67 -2.29
CA ALA A 66 -7.20 9.69 -3.66
C ALA A 66 -8.73 9.84 -3.67
N ARG A 67 -9.25 10.66 -4.57
CA ARG A 67 -10.69 10.78 -4.83
C ARG A 67 -10.97 10.64 -6.32
N ASP A 68 -12.22 10.45 -6.68
CA ASP A 68 -12.66 10.27 -8.06
C ASP A 68 -11.87 9.15 -8.78
N VAL A 69 -11.59 8.08 -8.03
CA VAL A 69 -10.73 6.98 -8.46
C VAL A 69 -11.44 6.14 -9.54
N GLN A 70 -10.83 6.07 -10.70
CA GLN A 70 -11.34 5.36 -11.87
C GLN A 70 -10.35 4.28 -12.31
N LEU A 71 -10.84 3.07 -12.48
CA LEU A 71 -10.08 2.01 -13.13
C LEU A 71 -10.08 2.28 -14.64
N ILE A 72 -8.89 2.34 -15.22
CA ILE A 72 -8.69 2.54 -16.67
C ILE A 72 -8.05 1.31 -17.29
N GLU A 73 -7.83 1.33 -18.61
CA GLU A 73 -7.26 0.22 -19.35
C GLU A 73 -5.95 -0.29 -18.74
N GLY A 74 -5.73 -1.61 -18.80
CA GLY A 74 -4.53 -2.27 -18.26
C GLY A 74 -4.50 -2.42 -16.74
N GLY A 75 -5.60 -2.11 -16.03
CA GLY A 75 -5.66 -2.19 -14.57
C GLY A 75 -5.03 -0.98 -13.86
N HIS A 76 -4.70 0.06 -14.62
CA HIS A 76 -4.21 1.32 -14.09
C HIS A 76 -5.33 2.15 -13.48
N TYR A 77 -4.97 3.18 -12.73
CA TYR A 77 -5.92 4.07 -12.08
C TYR A 77 -5.67 5.52 -12.43
N ARG A 78 -6.77 6.24 -12.66
CA ARG A 78 -6.82 7.69 -12.73
C ARG A 78 -7.53 8.22 -11.49
N TYR A 79 -7.02 9.27 -10.88
CA TYR A 79 -7.56 9.82 -9.64
C TYR A 79 -7.10 11.25 -9.41
N ASP A 80 -7.83 11.99 -8.60
CA ASP A 80 -7.37 13.23 -8.01
C ASP A 80 -6.68 12.93 -6.67
N LEU A 81 -5.55 13.55 -6.41
CA LEU A 81 -4.83 13.40 -5.16
C LEU A 81 -5.07 14.64 -4.29
N VAL A 82 -5.74 14.44 -3.16
CA VAL A 82 -6.00 15.50 -2.17
C VAL A 82 -4.81 15.60 -1.22
N THR A 83 -4.37 16.81 -0.93
CA THR A 83 -3.29 17.13 -0.01
C THR A 83 -3.68 18.34 0.84
N PRO A 84 -2.99 18.63 1.96
CA PRO A 84 -3.22 19.84 2.74
C PRO A 84 -2.97 21.15 1.98
N SER A 85 -2.25 21.10 0.84
CA SER A 85 -1.97 22.26 -0.02
C SER A 85 -2.97 22.42 -1.16
N GLY A 86 -3.94 21.52 -1.29
CA GLY A 86 -4.95 21.51 -2.36
C GLY A 86 -4.97 20.20 -3.12
N VAL A 87 -5.69 20.20 -4.23
CA VAL A 87 -5.92 19.02 -5.06
C VAL A 87 -4.97 19.02 -6.25
N ILE A 88 -4.33 17.88 -6.48
CA ILE A 88 -3.56 17.60 -7.70
C ILE A 88 -4.45 16.73 -8.57
N ALA A 89 -5.07 17.34 -9.56
CA ALA A 89 -6.05 16.67 -10.40
C ALA A 89 -5.41 15.80 -11.47
N ASP A 90 -6.18 14.80 -11.93
CA ASP A 90 -5.85 13.94 -13.08
C ASP A 90 -4.50 13.25 -12.96
N CYS A 91 -4.24 12.67 -11.80
CA CYS A 91 -3.08 11.79 -11.58
C CYS A 91 -3.34 10.42 -12.20
N THR A 92 -2.32 9.85 -12.82
CA THR A 92 -2.30 8.44 -13.22
C THR A 92 -1.09 7.75 -12.59
N LEU A 93 -1.23 6.47 -12.28
CA LEU A 93 -0.12 5.66 -11.78
C LEU A 93 0.34 4.69 -12.86
N GLY A 94 1.65 4.66 -13.13
CA GLY A 94 2.26 3.81 -14.16
C GLY A 94 2.18 2.32 -13.91
N ILE A 95 1.81 1.91 -12.68
CA ILE A 95 1.62 0.51 -12.31
C ILE A 95 0.16 0.22 -11.92
N PRO A 96 -0.34 -0.98 -12.18
CA PRO A 96 -1.72 -1.35 -11.85
C PRO A 96 -1.91 -1.66 -10.36
N GLY A 97 -3.18 -1.80 -9.97
CA GLY A 97 -3.59 -2.22 -8.62
C GLY A 97 -3.90 -1.06 -7.69
N TRP A 98 -5.07 -1.11 -7.04
CA TRP A 98 -5.54 -0.07 -6.13
C TRP A 98 -4.61 0.14 -4.92
N VAL A 99 -3.99 -0.94 -4.44
CA VAL A 99 -3.02 -0.86 -3.33
C VAL A 99 -1.80 0.00 -3.68
N ASN A 100 -1.44 0.05 -4.96
CA ASN A 100 -0.35 0.90 -5.43
C ASN A 100 -0.75 2.37 -5.47
N VAL A 101 -2.03 2.69 -5.69
CA VAL A 101 -2.55 4.05 -5.52
C VAL A 101 -2.40 4.48 -4.05
N GLU A 102 -2.78 3.63 -3.09
CA GLU A 102 -2.60 3.93 -1.67
C GLU A 102 -1.12 4.16 -1.30
N ASN A 103 -0.23 3.32 -1.82
CA ASN A 103 1.21 3.47 -1.65
C ASN A 103 1.74 4.78 -2.27
N ALA A 104 1.22 5.17 -3.44
CA ALA A 104 1.56 6.43 -4.09
C ALA A 104 1.10 7.63 -3.25
N VAL A 105 -0.09 7.58 -2.65
CA VAL A 105 -0.57 8.62 -1.71
C VAL A 105 0.37 8.75 -0.53
N ALA A 106 0.82 7.64 0.07
CA ALA A 106 1.79 7.64 1.17
C ALA A 106 3.13 8.25 0.77
N ALA A 107 3.63 7.89 -0.43
CA ALA A 107 4.88 8.42 -0.97
C ALA A 107 4.80 9.94 -1.20
N VAL A 108 3.69 10.41 -1.78
CA VAL A 108 3.46 11.84 -1.98
C VAL A 108 3.36 12.59 -0.66
N ALA A 109 2.68 12.02 0.35
CA ALA A 109 2.61 12.61 1.69
C ALA A 109 4.01 12.77 2.31
N ALA A 110 4.89 11.77 2.15
CA ALA A 110 6.27 11.83 2.62
C ALA A 110 7.08 12.90 1.86
N MET A 111 6.96 12.97 0.53
CA MET A 111 7.63 13.99 -0.29
C MET A 111 7.14 15.40 0.05
N TRP A 112 5.83 15.56 0.26
CA TRP A 112 5.23 16.82 0.66
C TRP A 112 5.78 17.29 2.01
N GLY A 113 5.87 16.38 2.98
CA GLY A 113 6.45 16.67 4.29
C GLY A 113 7.91 17.09 4.20
N ALA A 114 8.71 16.39 3.39
CA ALA A 114 10.12 16.72 3.15
C ALA A 114 10.28 18.10 2.49
N ALA A 115 9.53 18.38 1.42
CA ALA A 115 9.57 19.67 0.75
C ALA A 115 9.24 20.84 1.70
N ARG A 116 8.21 20.66 2.55
CA ARG A 116 7.84 21.68 3.54
C ARG A 116 8.91 21.89 4.62
N ALA A 117 9.57 20.84 5.07
CA ALA A 117 10.66 20.94 6.03
C ALA A 117 11.84 21.75 5.47
N GLU A 118 12.03 21.75 4.15
CA GLU A 118 13.02 22.56 3.44
C GLU A 118 12.50 23.95 3.03
N GLY A 119 11.28 24.33 3.45
CA GLY A 119 10.66 25.62 3.09
C GLY A 119 10.14 25.70 1.65
N GLY A 120 10.06 24.55 0.97
CA GLY A 120 9.59 24.43 -0.42
C GLY A 120 8.16 23.95 -0.56
N THR A 121 7.76 23.74 -1.80
CA THR A 121 6.48 23.17 -2.23
C THR A 121 6.69 22.06 -3.25
N LEU A 122 5.71 21.17 -3.41
CA LEU A 122 5.75 20.17 -4.48
C LEU A 122 5.50 20.82 -5.85
N ASP A 123 6.33 20.49 -6.82
CA ASP A 123 6.05 20.71 -8.23
C ASP A 123 5.03 19.65 -8.70
N THR A 124 3.78 20.05 -8.82
CA THR A 124 2.65 19.16 -9.11
C THR A 124 2.74 18.54 -10.50
N GLU A 125 3.25 19.27 -11.50
CA GLU A 125 3.41 18.75 -12.85
C GLU A 125 4.55 17.72 -12.94
N ARG A 126 5.64 17.98 -12.25
CA ARG A 126 6.74 17.02 -12.15
C ARG A 126 6.29 15.75 -11.41
N LEU A 127 5.49 15.92 -10.34
CA LEU A 127 4.93 14.82 -9.58
C LEU A 127 4.01 13.96 -10.44
N ARG A 128 3.07 14.55 -11.17
CA ARG A 128 2.15 13.82 -12.07
C ARG A 128 2.91 12.98 -13.09
N ARG A 129 3.92 13.59 -13.74
CA ARG A 129 4.79 12.87 -14.70
C ARG A 129 5.54 11.73 -14.04
N ALA A 130 6.06 11.92 -12.83
CA ALA A 130 6.78 10.88 -12.10
C ALA A 130 5.87 9.70 -11.71
N LEU A 131 4.65 9.98 -11.26
CA LEU A 131 3.67 8.94 -10.94
C LEU A 131 3.28 8.13 -12.19
N ALA A 132 3.04 8.81 -13.32
CA ALA A 132 2.69 8.16 -14.59
C ALA A 132 3.85 7.34 -15.17
N ALA A 133 5.09 7.80 -14.98
CA ALA A 133 6.29 7.12 -15.47
C ALA A 133 6.84 6.04 -14.52
N PHE A 134 6.21 5.83 -13.37
CA PHE A 134 6.70 4.85 -12.42
C PHE A 134 6.45 3.43 -12.92
N GLU A 135 7.51 2.67 -13.13
CA GLU A 135 7.48 1.31 -13.70
C GLU A 135 7.33 0.20 -12.64
N GLY A 136 7.26 0.58 -11.37
CA GLY A 136 7.08 -0.35 -10.27
C GLY A 136 8.38 -0.88 -9.66
N VAL A 137 8.22 -1.92 -8.87
CA VAL A 137 9.29 -2.62 -8.15
C VAL A 137 9.18 -4.10 -8.50
N LYS A 138 10.31 -4.78 -8.63
CA LYS A 138 10.34 -6.23 -8.86
C LYS A 138 9.50 -6.96 -7.82
N ARG A 139 8.78 -7.98 -8.27
CA ARG A 139 7.90 -8.81 -7.44
C ARG A 139 6.79 -8.02 -6.73
N ARG A 140 6.32 -6.93 -7.35
CA ARG A 140 5.14 -6.17 -6.92
C ARG A 140 4.30 -5.88 -8.15
N PHE A 141 3.30 -6.73 -8.42
CA PHE A 141 2.51 -6.72 -9.66
C PHE A 141 3.40 -6.74 -10.92
N GLU A 142 4.48 -7.52 -10.88
CA GLU A 142 5.43 -7.63 -11.99
C GLU A 142 4.89 -8.57 -13.07
N PHE A 143 4.63 -8.04 -14.26
CA PHE A 143 4.11 -8.81 -15.38
C PHE A 143 5.24 -9.43 -16.20
N TYR A 144 5.31 -10.77 -16.23
CA TYR A 144 6.20 -11.52 -17.12
C TYR A 144 5.53 -11.84 -18.46
N VAL A 145 4.21 -12.09 -18.44
CA VAL A 145 3.38 -12.29 -19.63
C VAL A 145 2.12 -11.46 -19.48
N ASN A 146 1.82 -10.62 -20.45
CA ASN A 146 0.59 -9.84 -20.49
C ASN A 146 0.03 -9.83 -21.91
N THR A 147 -0.79 -10.83 -22.22
CA THR A 147 -1.42 -11.00 -23.52
C THR A 147 -2.95 -11.12 -23.38
N PRO A 148 -3.73 -10.94 -24.44
CA PRO A 148 -5.17 -11.16 -24.39
C PRO A 148 -5.56 -12.58 -23.95
N ARG A 149 -4.72 -13.57 -24.20
CA ARG A 149 -5.01 -14.98 -23.87
C ARG A 149 -4.49 -15.39 -22.48
N GLN A 150 -3.34 -14.88 -22.07
CA GLN A 150 -2.64 -15.33 -20.87
C GLN A 150 -1.94 -14.14 -20.18
N VAL A 151 -2.05 -14.11 -18.87
CA VAL A 151 -1.30 -13.20 -18.00
C VAL A 151 -0.53 -14.04 -17.00
N TYR A 152 0.75 -13.75 -16.83
CA TYR A 152 1.58 -14.25 -15.75
C TYR A 152 2.18 -13.07 -14.99
N MET A 153 1.89 -13.00 -13.72
CA MET A 153 2.28 -11.91 -12.83
C MET A 153 2.89 -12.48 -11.54
N ASP A 154 3.97 -11.89 -11.07
CA ASP A 154 4.60 -12.20 -9.78
C ASP A 154 4.34 -11.08 -8.77
N ASP A 155 4.01 -11.47 -7.55
CA ASP A 155 3.87 -10.57 -6.41
C ASP A 155 4.51 -11.19 -5.16
N TYR A 156 5.14 -10.38 -4.35
CA TYR A 156 5.82 -10.83 -3.12
C TYR A 156 4.87 -10.94 -1.92
N ALA A 157 3.57 -10.90 -2.13
CA ALA A 157 2.58 -11.02 -1.08
C ALA A 157 2.82 -12.30 -0.25
N HIS A 158 3.06 -12.13 1.04
CA HIS A 158 3.42 -13.21 1.96
C HIS A 158 2.68 -13.10 3.30
N HIS A 159 1.79 -12.12 3.44
CA HIS A 159 0.84 -11.95 4.53
C HIS A 159 -0.59 -12.09 3.98
N PRO A 160 -1.58 -12.65 4.72
CA PRO A 160 -2.95 -12.84 4.24
C PRO A 160 -3.58 -11.57 3.65
N ARG A 161 -3.40 -10.42 4.31
CA ARG A 161 -3.92 -9.13 3.82
C ARG A 161 -3.31 -8.70 2.50
N GLU A 162 -2.00 -8.93 2.30
CA GLU A 162 -1.33 -8.65 1.03
C GLU A 162 -1.86 -9.56 -0.08
N LEU A 163 -2.02 -10.86 0.22
CA LEU A 163 -2.58 -11.83 -0.71
C LEU A 163 -4.02 -11.47 -1.12
N ALA A 164 -4.87 -11.15 -0.16
CA ALA A 164 -6.24 -10.73 -0.42
C ALA A 164 -6.27 -9.46 -1.29
N ALA A 165 -5.43 -8.47 -1.00
CA ALA A 165 -5.32 -7.25 -1.78
C ALA A 165 -4.84 -7.52 -3.21
N ALA A 166 -3.82 -8.38 -3.37
CA ALA A 166 -3.29 -8.76 -4.68
C ALA A 166 -4.35 -9.49 -5.51
N LEU A 167 -4.97 -10.54 -4.97
CA LEU A 167 -5.98 -11.34 -5.68
C LEU A 167 -7.24 -10.52 -6.01
N THR A 168 -7.68 -9.67 -5.08
CA THR A 168 -8.80 -8.75 -5.35
C THR A 168 -8.47 -7.76 -6.47
N SER A 169 -7.24 -7.24 -6.50
CA SER A 169 -6.78 -6.37 -7.59
C SER A 169 -6.76 -7.09 -8.92
N VAL A 170 -6.24 -8.33 -8.96
CA VAL A 170 -6.23 -9.18 -10.17
C VAL A 170 -7.65 -9.42 -10.69
N ARG A 171 -8.61 -9.72 -9.80
CA ARG A 171 -10.02 -9.89 -10.19
C ARG A 171 -10.62 -8.64 -10.83
N ARG A 172 -10.27 -7.46 -10.29
CA ARG A 172 -10.74 -6.18 -10.85
C ARG A 172 -10.09 -5.85 -12.19
N MET A 173 -8.80 -6.15 -12.34
CA MET A 173 -8.05 -5.91 -13.58
C MET A 173 -8.48 -6.84 -14.72
N PHE A 174 -8.88 -8.07 -14.39
CA PHE A 174 -9.20 -9.13 -15.38
C PHE A 174 -10.57 -9.74 -15.10
N PRO A 175 -11.65 -8.97 -15.22
CA PRO A 175 -12.99 -9.48 -14.93
C PRO A 175 -13.34 -10.66 -15.84
N GLY A 176 -13.95 -11.70 -15.26
CA GLY A 176 -14.37 -12.90 -15.97
C GLY A 176 -13.25 -13.88 -16.38
N ARG A 177 -11.99 -13.58 -16.08
CA ARG A 177 -10.88 -14.52 -16.30
C ARG A 177 -10.71 -15.48 -15.14
N ARG A 178 -10.33 -16.72 -15.46
CA ARG A 178 -9.91 -17.71 -14.44
C ARG A 178 -8.58 -17.29 -13.84
N VAL A 179 -8.49 -17.30 -12.52
CA VAL A 179 -7.29 -16.95 -11.74
C VAL A 179 -6.75 -18.19 -11.06
N THR A 180 -5.53 -18.60 -11.41
CA THR A 180 -4.78 -19.64 -10.71
C THR A 180 -3.72 -18.95 -9.86
N ALA A 181 -3.78 -19.13 -8.54
CA ALA A 181 -2.77 -18.64 -7.61
C ALA A 181 -1.75 -19.77 -7.36
N VAL A 182 -0.48 -19.49 -7.60
CA VAL A 182 0.63 -20.36 -7.17
C VAL A 182 1.27 -19.70 -5.97
N PHE A 183 1.11 -20.31 -4.80
CA PHE A 183 1.54 -19.72 -3.52
C PHE A 183 2.49 -20.64 -2.77
N GLN A 184 3.65 -20.13 -2.39
CA GLN A 184 4.57 -20.82 -1.51
C GLN A 184 4.50 -20.19 -0.11
N PRO A 185 3.94 -20.88 0.89
CA PRO A 185 3.98 -20.42 2.28
C PRO A 185 5.42 -20.19 2.75
N HIS A 186 5.65 -19.07 3.41
CA HIS A 186 6.96 -18.72 3.94
C HIS A 186 6.89 -18.34 5.40
N LEU A 187 7.84 -18.83 6.22
CA LEU A 187 7.87 -18.85 7.67
C LEU A 187 6.80 -19.79 8.26
N TYR A 188 7.29 -20.87 8.86
CA TYR A 188 6.45 -21.88 9.50
C TYR A 188 5.51 -21.29 10.57
N THR A 189 6.02 -20.40 11.41
CA THR A 189 5.26 -19.75 12.48
C THR A 189 4.12 -18.90 11.92
N ARG A 190 4.38 -18.06 10.91
CA ARG A 190 3.35 -17.24 10.25
C ARG A 190 2.27 -18.13 9.62
N THR A 191 2.67 -19.18 8.91
CA THR A 191 1.72 -20.09 8.26
C THR A 191 0.85 -20.79 9.29
N ARG A 192 1.44 -21.29 10.38
CA ARG A 192 0.72 -21.93 11.48
C ARG A 192 -0.27 -20.97 12.14
N ASP A 193 0.17 -19.74 12.42
CA ASP A 193 -0.60 -18.79 13.24
C ASP A 193 -1.70 -18.08 12.42
N LEU A 194 -1.58 -18.03 11.10
CA LEU A 194 -2.49 -17.31 10.20
C LEU A 194 -3.08 -18.23 9.10
N TYR A 195 -3.15 -19.55 9.31
CA TYR A 195 -3.57 -20.48 8.26
C TYR A 195 -5.01 -20.27 7.80
N VAL A 196 -5.91 -19.85 8.68
CA VAL A 196 -7.31 -19.56 8.35
C VAL A 196 -7.39 -18.36 7.44
N GLU A 197 -6.72 -17.28 7.81
CA GLU A 197 -6.68 -16.04 7.03
C GLU A 197 -6.00 -16.24 5.66
N PHE A 198 -4.98 -17.13 5.59
CA PHE A 198 -4.40 -17.52 4.30
C PHE A 198 -5.41 -18.26 3.43
N ALA A 199 -6.17 -19.21 3.99
CA ALA A 199 -7.19 -19.94 3.27
C ALA A 199 -8.29 -18.99 2.75
N GLU A 200 -8.75 -18.05 3.58
CA GLU A 200 -9.71 -17.03 3.18
C GLU A 200 -9.16 -16.14 2.06
N ALA A 201 -7.92 -15.65 2.17
CA ALA A 201 -7.30 -14.83 1.13
C ALA A 201 -7.17 -15.59 -0.21
N LEU A 202 -6.72 -16.84 -0.16
CA LEU A 202 -6.56 -17.68 -1.34
C LEU A 202 -7.89 -18.07 -1.99
N SER A 203 -9.01 -18.07 -1.25
CA SER A 203 -10.35 -18.33 -1.80
C SER A 203 -10.80 -17.30 -2.84
N HIS A 204 -10.11 -16.17 -2.96
CA HIS A 204 -10.32 -15.21 -4.06
C HIS A 204 -9.81 -15.72 -5.42
N ALA A 205 -9.01 -16.78 -5.48
CA ALA A 205 -8.63 -17.46 -6.73
C ALA A 205 -9.63 -18.56 -7.10
N ASP A 206 -9.67 -18.94 -8.38
CA ASP A 206 -10.49 -20.11 -8.85
C ASP A 206 -9.74 -21.41 -8.62
N GLU A 207 -8.41 -21.34 -8.56
CA GLU A 207 -7.52 -22.47 -8.40
C GLU A 207 -6.30 -22.07 -7.59
N VAL A 208 -5.88 -22.93 -6.69
CA VAL A 208 -4.71 -22.71 -5.83
C VAL A 208 -3.76 -23.89 -5.96
N VAL A 209 -2.48 -23.58 -6.17
CA VAL A 209 -1.35 -24.52 -6.15
C VAL A 209 -0.43 -24.09 -5.00
N LEU A 210 -0.15 -25.02 -4.06
CA LEU A 210 0.73 -24.82 -2.91
C LEU A 210 2.05 -25.55 -3.10
#